data_a9e3e350aa92d9f01c10ad5fd1a21933
#
_entry.id   a9e3e350aa92d9f01c10ad5fd1a21933
#
_cell.length_a   1.000
_cell.length_b   1.000
_cell.length_c   1.000
_cell.angle_alpha   90.00
_cell.angle_beta   90.00
_cell.angle_gamma   90.00
#
_symmetry.space_group_name_H-M   'P 1'
#
loop_
_entity.id
_entity.type
_entity.pdbx_description
1 polymer ?
#
loop_
_entity_poly.entity_id
_entity_poly.type
_entity_poly.pdbx_seq_one_letter_code
_entity_poly.pdbx_strand_id
1 'polypeptide(L)'
;MNKPIAVLLAGAVLLATAVHAQDAQDPATAVAAATDSATRWLAIADAGKWDDSWEQLAPSAQSMVGKSAWHVSLSAARTPLGEVKSRKLQSASFTHTLPGAPDGDYVVIQYATDFANKPQSVETVVPMRLPDGSWKVSGYFVR
;
A
#
# COMPACT_ATOMS: atom_id res chain seq x y z
N MET A 1 -55.80 -44.39 -33.94
CA MET A 1 -54.98 -44.48 -32.74
C MET A 1 -53.85 -43.46 -32.86
N ASN A 2 -54.08 -42.28 -32.28
CA ASN A 2 -53.07 -41.22 -32.30
C ASN A 2 -52.23 -41.26 -31.03
N LYS A 3 -50.92 -41.51 -31.17
CA LYS A 3 -49.94 -41.37 -30.09
C LYS A 3 -49.41 -39.93 -30.04
N PRO A 4 -49.41 -39.27 -28.89
CA PRO A 4 -48.77 -37.96 -28.80
C PRO A 4 -47.26 -38.15 -28.65
N ILE A 5 -46.51 -37.41 -29.45
CA ILE A 5 -45.05 -37.27 -29.40
C ILE A 5 -44.74 -36.33 -28.21
N ALA A 6 -44.04 -36.86 -27.22
CA ALA A 6 -43.51 -36.03 -26.15
C ALA A 6 -42.21 -35.34 -26.63
N VAL A 7 -42.22 -34.03 -26.71
CA VAL A 7 -41.02 -33.21 -26.96
C VAL A 7 -40.36 -32.93 -25.65
N LEU A 8 -39.21 -33.52 -25.40
CA LEU A 8 -38.32 -33.21 -24.29
C LEU A 8 -37.53 -31.93 -24.62
N LEU A 9 -37.88 -30.84 -23.98
CA LEU A 9 -37.05 -29.61 -23.97
C LEU A 9 -35.90 -29.80 -23.00
N ALA A 10 -34.71 -30.04 -23.47
CA ALA A 10 -33.50 -30.00 -22.66
C ALA A 10 -33.12 -28.54 -22.45
N GLY A 11 -33.42 -28.06 -21.23
CA GLY A 11 -32.97 -26.76 -20.78
C GLY A 11 -31.47 -26.77 -20.50
N ALA A 12 -30.68 -26.13 -21.35
CA ALA A 12 -29.27 -25.86 -21.08
C ALA A 12 -29.18 -24.73 -20.05
N VAL A 13 -28.84 -25.08 -18.81
CA VAL A 13 -28.47 -24.10 -17.77
C VAL A 13 -27.06 -23.64 -18.08
N LEU A 14 -26.94 -22.47 -18.66
CA LEU A 14 -25.67 -21.75 -18.78
C LEU A 14 -25.30 -21.22 -17.39
N LEU A 15 -24.43 -21.94 -16.70
CA LEU A 15 -23.73 -21.42 -15.55
C LEU A 15 -22.79 -20.31 -16.02
N ALA A 16 -23.23 -19.07 -15.92
CA ALA A 16 -22.37 -17.92 -16.06
C ALA A 16 -21.40 -17.93 -14.86
N THR A 17 -20.18 -18.38 -15.07
CA THR A 17 -19.09 -18.14 -14.12
C THR A 17 -18.80 -16.65 -14.15
N ALA A 18 -19.26 -15.94 -13.14
CA ALA A 18 -18.82 -14.56 -12.90
C ALA A 18 -17.31 -14.61 -12.63
N VAL A 19 -16.53 -14.32 -13.65
CA VAL A 19 -15.12 -13.97 -13.47
C VAL A 19 -15.16 -12.65 -12.73
N HIS A 20 -14.89 -12.68 -11.44
CA HIS A 20 -14.60 -11.47 -10.68
C HIS A 20 -13.27 -10.94 -11.24
N ALA A 21 -13.36 -10.06 -12.23
CA ALA A 21 -12.27 -9.15 -12.52
C ALA A 21 -12.05 -8.40 -11.19
N GLN A 22 -10.86 -8.54 -10.60
CA GLN A 22 -10.46 -7.68 -9.49
C GLN A 22 -10.60 -6.27 -10.04
N ASP A 23 -11.57 -5.52 -9.53
CA ASP A 23 -11.83 -4.15 -9.96
C ASP A 23 -10.53 -3.37 -9.83
N ALA A 24 -9.96 -3.00 -10.96
CA ALA A 24 -8.81 -2.10 -11.00
C ALA A 24 -9.27 -0.81 -10.32
N GLN A 25 -8.70 -0.52 -9.17
CA GLN A 25 -9.06 0.68 -8.41
C GLN A 25 -8.71 1.91 -9.25
N ASP A 26 -9.66 2.84 -9.35
CA ASP A 26 -9.41 4.14 -9.97
C ASP A 26 -8.17 4.81 -9.34
N PRO A 27 -7.20 5.32 -10.15
CA PRO A 27 -5.97 5.90 -9.64
C PRO A 27 -6.16 7.00 -8.59
N ALA A 28 -7.17 7.85 -8.72
CA ALA A 28 -7.44 8.90 -7.74
C ALA A 28 -7.89 8.31 -6.40
N THR A 29 -8.76 7.31 -6.43
CA THR A 29 -9.20 6.56 -5.25
C THR A 29 -8.03 5.81 -4.60
N ALA A 30 -7.17 5.20 -5.41
CA ALA A 30 -5.96 4.52 -4.94
C ALA A 30 -5.02 5.49 -4.22
N VAL A 31 -4.75 6.65 -4.81
CA VAL A 31 -3.90 7.69 -4.21
C VAL A 31 -4.47 8.16 -2.88
N ALA A 32 -5.78 8.42 -2.78
CA ALA A 32 -6.41 8.84 -1.54
C ALA A 32 -6.25 7.78 -0.43
N ALA A 33 -6.58 6.52 -0.71
CA ALA A 33 -6.48 5.43 0.26
C ALA A 33 -5.04 5.14 0.68
N ALA A 34 -4.11 5.18 -0.26
CA ALA A 34 -2.68 5.02 0.01
C ALA A 34 -2.12 6.17 0.87
N THR A 35 -2.54 7.41 0.60
CA THR A 35 -2.12 8.59 1.38
C THR A 35 -2.63 8.51 2.81
N ASP A 36 -3.85 8.05 3.03
CA ASP A 36 -4.39 7.79 4.36
C ASP A 36 -3.58 6.73 5.10
N SER A 37 -3.21 5.66 4.43
CA SER A 37 -2.35 4.61 5.00
C SER A 37 -0.97 5.15 5.37
N ALA A 38 -0.34 5.92 4.48
CA ALA A 38 0.94 6.57 4.74
C ALA A 38 0.89 7.51 5.94
N THR A 39 -0.16 8.31 6.05
CA THR A 39 -0.36 9.26 7.16
C THR A 39 -0.45 8.54 8.51
N ARG A 40 -1.22 7.46 8.59
CA ARG A 40 -1.32 6.64 9.80
C ARG A 40 0.01 6.00 10.17
N TRP A 41 0.73 5.47 9.18
CA TRP A 41 2.03 4.87 9.41
C TRP A 41 3.08 5.89 9.87
N LEU A 42 3.12 7.06 9.23
CA LEU A 42 4.03 8.14 9.61
C LEU A 42 3.81 8.60 11.05
N ALA A 43 2.57 8.65 11.54
CA ALA A 43 2.27 8.99 12.93
C ALA A 43 2.93 8.02 13.92
N ILE A 44 2.97 6.73 13.59
CA ILE A 44 3.64 5.70 14.40
C ILE A 44 5.16 5.92 14.41
N ALA A 45 5.74 6.16 13.23
CA ALA A 45 7.16 6.44 13.09
C ALA A 45 7.57 7.75 13.79
N ASP A 46 6.76 8.81 13.68
CA ASP A 46 6.99 10.10 14.33
C ASP A 46 6.97 9.98 15.85
N ALA A 47 6.20 9.05 16.39
CA ALA A 47 6.16 8.75 17.83
C ALA A 47 7.37 7.92 18.33
N GLY A 48 8.31 7.56 17.44
CA GLY A 48 9.45 6.71 17.78
C GLY A 48 9.09 5.25 18.06
N LYS A 49 7.90 4.81 17.64
CA LYS A 49 7.43 3.44 17.82
C LYS A 49 7.92 2.54 16.70
N TRP A 50 9.23 2.27 16.70
CA TRP A 50 9.89 1.58 15.59
C TRP A 50 9.36 0.17 15.35
N ASP A 51 9.13 -0.59 16.41
CA ASP A 51 8.60 -1.95 16.33
C ASP A 51 7.14 -1.96 15.84
N ASP A 52 6.32 -1.05 16.35
CA ASP A 52 4.93 -0.90 15.90
C ASP A 52 4.87 -0.51 14.42
N SER A 53 5.81 0.32 13.96
CA SER A 53 5.88 0.71 12.55
C SER A 53 6.16 -0.50 11.65
N TRP A 54 6.99 -1.44 12.09
CA TRP A 54 7.23 -2.70 11.38
C TRP A 54 5.98 -3.59 11.33
N GLU A 55 5.25 -3.69 12.47
CA GLU A 55 4.00 -4.47 12.54
C GLU A 55 2.94 -3.98 11.53
N GLN A 56 3.00 -2.71 11.16
CA GLN A 56 2.08 -2.09 10.21
C GLN A 56 2.58 -2.09 8.76
N LEU A 57 3.75 -2.64 8.49
CA LEU A 57 4.24 -2.80 7.12
C LEU A 57 3.44 -3.85 6.35
N ALA A 58 3.49 -3.76 5.03
CA ALA A 58 2.99 -4.81 4.16
C ALA A 58 3.72 -6.14 4.41
N PRO A 59 3.06 -7.29 4.31
CA PRO A 59 3.68 -8.61 4.56
C PRO A 59 4.93 -8.86 3.71
N SER A 60 4.95 -8.37 2.46
CA SER A 60 6.13 -8.47 1.58
C SER A 60 7.33 -7.73 2.14
N ALA A 61 7.14 -6.54 2.70
CA ALA A 61 8.20 -5.77 3.33
C ALA A 61 8.70 -6.44 4.61
N GLN A 62 7.80 -6.99 5.43
CA GLN A 62 8.17 -7.74 6.63
C GLN A 62 9.00 -8.99 6.29
N SER A 63 8.71 -9.63 5.15
CA SER A 63 9.47 -10.79 4.68
C SER A 63 10.88 -10.41 4.19
N MET A 64 11.08 -9.19 3.73
CA MET A 64 12.37 -8.69 3.22
C MET A 64 13.29 -8.18 4.33
N VAL A 65 12.73 -7.62 5.40
CA VAL A 65 13.47 -7.06 6.51
C VAL A 65 12.88 -7.50 7.84
N GLY A 66 13.68 -8.15 8.67
CA GLY A 66 13.27 -8.58 10.01
C GLY A 66 13.05 -7.38 10.94
N LYS A 67 12.21 -7.56 11.94
CA LYS A 67 11.80 -6.51 12.90
C LYS A 67 13.01 -5.82 13.56
N SER A 68 13.98 -6.59 14.04
CA SER A 68 15.18 -6.02 14.70
C SER A 68 16.02 -5.17 13.74
N ALA A 69 16.22 -5.64 12.49
CA ALA A 69 16.96 -4.88 11.49
C ALA A 69 16.21 -3.61 11.08
N TRP A 70 14.88 -3.66 10.98
CA TRP A 70 14.04 -2.50 10.74
C TRP A 70 14.15 -1.48 11.85
N HIS A 71 14.02 -1.93 13.11
CA HIS A 71 14.17 -1.07 14.30
C HIS A 71 15.48 -0.30 14.26
N VAL A 72 16.60 -1.00 14.06
CA VAL A 72 17.92 -0.38 14.01
C VAL A 72 18.03 0.62 12.85
N SER A 73 17.56 0.25 11.66
CA SER A 73 17.66 1.10 10.48
C SER A 73 16.79 2.35 10.59
N LEU A 74 15.54 2.19 11.01
CA LEU A 74 14.61 3.32 11.10
C LEU A 74 14.97 4.26 12.24
N SER A 75 15.34 3.74 13.41
CA SER A 75 15.79 4.58 14.52
C SER A 75 17.07 5.35 14.17
N ALA A 76 18.03 4.71 13.50
CA ALA A 76 19.25 5.38 13.03
C ALA A 76 18.96 6.48 12.00
N ALA A 77 17.99 6.28 11.13
CA ALA A 77 17.59 7.27 10.13
C ALA A 77 16.83 8.47 10.76
N ARG A 78 15.96 8.21 11.72
CA ARG A 78 15.00 9.20 12.24
C ARG A 78 15.46 9.93 13.49
N THR A 79 16.14 9.26 14.42
CA THR A 79 16.54 9.87 15.71
C THR A 79 17.40 11.12 15.54
N PRO A 80 18.41 11.18 14.65
CA PRO A 80 19.21 12.39 14.46
C PRO A 80 18.43 13.58 13.90
N LEU A 81 17.33 13.32 13.20
CA LEU A 81 16.53 14.38 12.55
C LEU A 81 15.70 15.19 13.55
N GLY A 82 15.38 14.60 14.71
CA GLY A 82 14.49 15.20 15.68
C GLY A 82 13.02 15.12 15.27
N GLU A 83 12.19 15.91 15.95
CA GLU A 83 10.74 15.92 15.68
C GLU A 83 10.39 16.60 14.34
N VAL A 84 9.27 16.21 13.78
CA VAL A 84 8.69 16.86 12.60
C VAL A 84 8.15 18.24 13.01
N LYS A 85 8.62 19.29 12.34
CA LYS A 85 8.11 20.66 12.50
C LYS A 85 7.02 20.98 11.49
N SER A 86 7.17 20.51 10.26
CA SER A 86 6.15 20.62 9.21
C SER A 86 6.30 19.48 8.22
N ARG A 87 5.19 19.04 7.63
CA ARG A 87 5.15 18.04 6.56
C ARG A 87 4.08 18.42 5.57
N LYS A 88 4.45 18.49 4.28
CA LYS A 88 3.54 18.83 3.19
C LYS A 88 3.62 17.77 2.11
N LEU A 89 2.48 17.30 1.63
CA LEU A 89 2.42 16.44 0.45
C LEU A 89 2.98 17.19 -0.76
N GLN A 90 3.99 16.62 -1.40
CA GLN A 90 4.65 17.17 -2.57
C GLN A 90 4.18 16.47 -3.85
N SER A 91 4.09 15.16 -3.84
CA SER A 91 3.59 14.36 -4.95
C SER A 91 3.07 13.00 -4.49
N ALA A 92 2.14 12.45 -5.26
CA ALA A 92 1.65 11.09 -5.08
C ALA A 92 1.34 10.51 -6.46
N SER A 93 1.97 9.40 -6.80
CA SER A 93 1.87 8.78 -8.12
C SER A 93 1.53 7.31 -8.01
N PHE A 94 0.43 6.90 -8.65
CA PHE A 94 0.03 5.50 -8.77
C PHE A 94 0.87 4.80 -9.85
N THR A 95 1.29 3.57 -9.57
CA THR A 95 2.03 2.74 -10.53
C THR A 95 1.78 1.25 -10.27
N HIS A 96 1.85 0.45 -11.33
CA HIS A 96 1.80 -1.01 -11.24
C HIS A 96 3.16 -1.67 -11.11
N THR A 97 4.23 -0.93 -11.33
CA THR A 97 5.61 -1.44 -11.34
C THR A 97 6.54 -0.53 -10.55
N LEU A 98 7.45 -1.16 -9.81
CA LEU A 98 8.56 -0.48 -9.14
C LEU A 98 9.85 -1.27 -9.36
N PRO A 99 10.99 -0.60 -9.59
CA PRO A 99 12.27 -1.29 -9.70
C PRO A 99 12.56 -2.13 -8.45
N GLY A 100 12.86 -3.42 -8.65
CA GLY A 100 13.21 -4.33 -7.56
C GLY A 100 12.03 -4.85 -6.72
N ALA A 101 10.80 -4.55 -7.09
CA ALA A 101 9.59 -5.03 -6.43
C ALA A 101 8.73 -5.88 -7.39
N PRO A 102 7.91 -6.83 -6.89
CA PRO A 102 6.92 -7.51 -7.70
C PRO A 102 5.90 -6.54 -8.31
N ASP A 103 5.32 -6.90 -9.45
CA ASP A 103 4.20 -6.16 -10.02
C ASP A 103 3.02 -6.14 -9.04
N GLY A 104 2.35 -5.01 -8.96
CA GLY A 104 1.24 -4.79 -8.03
C GLY A 104 0.72 -3.37 -8.14
N ASP A 105 -0.11 -2.98 -7.18
CA ASP A 105 -0.60 -1.61 -7.09
C ASP A 105 0.19 -0.87 -6.01
N TYR A 106 0.87 0.19 -6.40
CA TYR A 106 1.70 1.03 -5.53
C TYR A 106 1.34 2.50 -5.70
N VAL A 107 1.54 3.26 -4.64
CA VAL A 107 1.56 4.73 -4.72
C VAL A 107 2.89 5.21 -4.14
N VAL A 108 3.64 5.96 -4.93
CA VAL A 108 4.88 6.62 -4.49
C VAL A 108 4.52 8.01 -4.01
N ILE A 109 4.66 8.25 -2.72
CA ILE A 109 4.28 9.51 -2.08
C ILE A 109 5.54 10.22 -1.60
N GLN A 110 5.69 11.49 -1.96
CA GLN A 110 6.76 12.34 -1.46
C GLN A 110 6.20 13.48 -0.63
N TYR A 111 6.83 13.72 0.51
CA TYR A 111 6.55 14.83 1.41
C TYR A 111 7.77 15.74 1.51
N ALA A 112 7.54 17.04 1.43
CA ALA A 112 8.51 18.02 1.88
C ALA A 112 8.37 18.16 3.40
N THR A 113 9.42 17.79 4.13
CA THR A 113 9.39 17.72 5.59
C THR A 113 10.53 18.51 6.21
N ASP A 114 10.18 19.37 7.15
CA ASP A 114 11.15 20.03 8.01
C ASP A 114 11.20 19.30 9.35
N PHE A 115 12.34 18.65 9.62
CA PHE A 115 12.64 18.12 10.95
C PHE A 115 13.38 19.17 11.78
N ALA A 116 13.31 19.06 13.09
CA ALA A 116 13.96 20.00 13.99
C ALA A 116 15.45 20.20 13.71
N ASN A 117 16.15 19.11 13.35
CA ASN A 117 17.59 19.10 13.10
C ASN A 117 17.96 19.01 11.61
N LYS A 118 16.98 18.87 10.72
CA LYS A 118 17.19 18.79 9.27
C LYS A 118 15.97 19.35 8.53
N PRO A 119 15.99 20.65 8.21
CA PRO A 119 14.98 21.25 7.34
C PRO A 119 15.18 20.79 5.88
N GLN A 120 14.17 21.01 5.05
CA GLN A 120 14.20 20.72 3.60
C GLN A 120 14.49 19.25 3.27
N SER A 121 14.03 18.34 4.11
CA SER A 121 14.11 16.92 3.85
C SER A 121 12.98 16.47 2.91
N VAL A 122 13.22 15.35 2.22
CA VAL A 122 12.19 14.66 1.44
C VAL A 122 11.98 13.28 2.03
N GLU A 123 10.75 13.02 2.46
CA GLU A 123 10.32 11.68 2.84
C GLU A 123 9.60 11.02 1.67
N THR A 124 9.97 9.80 1.34
CA THR A 124 9.27 8.98 0.36
C THR A 124 8.63 7.80 1.07
N VAL A 125 7.32 7.69 0.96
CA VAL A 125 6.52 6.59 1.52
C VAL A 125 5.87 5.84 0.38
N VAL A 126 5.95 4.52 0.38
CA VAL A 126 5.44 3.68 -0.69
C VAL A 126 4.42 2.68 -0.14
N PRO A 127 3.15 3.05 -0.04
CA PRO A 127 2.09 2.08 0.22
C PRO A 127 1.89 1.14 -0.97
N MET A 128 1.51 -0.10 -0.68
CA MET A 128 1.06 -1.07 -1.66
C MET A 128 -0.33 -1.59 -1.30
N ARG A 129 -1.09 -1.97 -2.32
CA ARG A 129 -2.40 -2.58 -2.14
C ARG A 129 -2.26 -4.07 -1.85
N LEU A 130 -2.95 -4.54 -0.82
CA LEU A 130 -3.02 -5.95 -0.48
C LEU A 130 -4.18 -6.65 -1.21
N PRO A 131 -4.19 -8.00 -1.26
CA PRO A 131 -5.25 -8.76 -1.91
C PRO A 131 -6.66 -8.48 -1.36
N ASP A 132 -6.78 -8.09 -0.09
CA ASP A 132 -8.04 -7.69 0.54
C ASP A 132 -8.50 -6.27 0.19
N GLY A 133 -7.71 -5.56 -0.64
CA GLY A 133 -7.99 -4.19 -1.07
C GLY A 133 -7.47 -3.10 -0.12
N SER A 134 -6.95 -3.45 1.05
CA SER A 134 -6.32 -2.49 1.97
C SER A 134 -4.95 -2.04 1.47
N TRP A 135 -4.49 -0.89 1.98
CA TRP A 135 -3.18 -0.34 1.67
C TRP A 135 -2.27 -0.39 2.89
N LYS A 136 -1.04 -0.86 2.71
CA LYS A 136 0.00 -0.88 3.75
C LYS A 136 1.32 -0.39 3.19
N VAL A 137 2.10 0.28 4.04
CA VAL A 137 3.43 0.78 3.66
C VAL A 137 4.37 -0.38 3.36
N SER A 138 5.01 -0.34 2.21
CA SER A 138 6.02 -1.31 1.77
C SER A 138 7.43 -0.74 1.73
N GLY A 139 7.59 0.58 1.81
CA GLY A 139 8.89 1.24 1.82
C GLY A 139 8.82 2.65 2.40
N TYR A 140 9.92 3.07 3.02
CA TYR A 140 10.11 4.40 3.58
C TYR A 140 11.57 4.83 3.41
N PHE A 141 11.76 6.05 2.94
CA PHE A 141 13.06 6.66 2.74
C PHE A 141 13.03 8.13 3.17
N VAL A 142 14.13 8.61 3.70
CA VAL A 142 14.32 10.04 4.02
C VAL A 142 15.69 10.50 3.55
N ARG A 143 15.73 11.69 2.93
CA ARG A 143 16.95 12.32 2.43
C ARG A 143 16.94 13.84 2.64
#